data_f41d33f3b6949b9a4dda44443f6a7ae4
#
_entry.id   f41d33f3b6949b9a4dda44443f6a7ae4
#
_cell.length_a   1.000
_cell.length_b   1.000
_cell.length_c   1.000
_cell.angle_alpha   90.00
_cell.angle_beta   90.00
_cell.angle_gamma   90.00
#
_symmetry.space_group_name_H-M   'P 1'
#
loop_
_entity.id
_entity.type
_entity.pdbx_description
1 polymer ?
#
loop_
_entity_poly.entity_id
_entity_poly.type
_entity_poly.pdbx_seq_one_letter_code
_entity_poly.pdbx_strand_id
1 'polypeptide(L)'
;MKIQHAGLLLVVSLLATCSSDSSDEPQPLNQAPTISAIADTATPANGPSQAINFLVSDESLGTLTLSASSDRPELVPASAVRIAGTGSIRSLTVTPVIDMTGDAMITVIAEDSAGLAASSSFLLLVDPEQKSMSQFARDTFIASEDDEPALINAVEFNQDADEDDFADLLAQ
;
A
#
# COMPACT_ATOMS: atom_id res chain seq x y z
N MET A 1 27.90 -7.63 -100.54
CA MET A 1 28.11 -8.23 -99.18
C MET A 1 27.45 -7.29 -98.17
N LYS A 2 26.22 -7.64 -97.77
CA LYS A 2 25.43 -6.78 -96.84
C LYS A 2 25.19 -7.61 -95.55
N ILE A 3 25.72 -7.12 -94.52
CA ILE A 3 25.54 -7.67 -93.14
C ILE A 3 24.34 -7.00 -92.51
N GLN A 4 23.28 -7.77 -92.24
CA GLN A 4 22.11 -7.23 -91.49
C GLN A 4 22.34 -7.51 -89.99
N HIS A 5 22.23 -6.46 -89.25
CA HIS A 5 22.24 -6.52 -87.79
C HIS A 5 20.80 -6.67 -87.29
N ALA A 6 20.53 -7.82 -86.73
CA ALA A 6 19.27 -8.05 -86.00
C ALA A 6 19.38 -7.47 -84.56
N GLY A 7 18.58 -6.45 -84.31
CA GLY A 7 18.49 -5.85 -82.96
C GLY A 7 17.62 -6.73 -82.07
N LEU A 8 18.23 -7.18 -80.99
CA LEU A 8 17.53 -7.94 -79.93
C LEU A 8 16.96 -6.92 -78.93
N LEU A 9 15.63 -6.84 -78.89
CA LEU A 9 14.90 -6.01 -77.94
C LEU A 9 14.78 -6.76 -76.62
N LEU A 10 15.55 -6.33 -75.63
CA LEU A 10 15.46 -6.87 -74.28
C LEU A 10 14.34 -6.17 -73.52
N VAL A 11 13.21 -6.83 -73.30
CA VAL A 11 12.13 -6.34 -72.46
C VAL A 11 12.50 -6.70 -71.01
N VAL A 12 12.91 -5.68 -70.25
CA VAL A 12 13.12 -5.83 -68.80
C VAL A 12 11.77 -5.64 -68.12
N SER A 13 11.16 -6.72 -67.69
CA SER A 13 9.98 -6.72 -66.79
C SER A 13 10.43 -6.38 -65.37
N LEU A 14 10.14 -5.16 -64.91
CA LEU A 14 10.24 -4.86 -63.50
C LEU A 14 9.11 -5.56 -62.74
N LEU A 15 9.44 -6.66 -62.06
CA LEU A 15 8.61 -7.21 -61.00
C LEU A 15 8.79 -6.37 -59.75
N ALA A 16 7.84 -5.47 -59.50
CA ALA A 16 7.75 -4.82 -58.19
C ALA A 16 7.27 -5.87 -57.18
N THR A 17 8.21 -6.43 -56.43
CA THR A 17 7.89 -7.21 -55.23
C THR A 17 7.52 -6.24 -54.14
N CYS A 18 6.22 -6.10 -53.87
CA CYS A 18 5.76 -5.56 -52.59
C CYS A 18 6.13 -6.56 -51.50
N SER A 19 7.27 -6.39 -50.89
CA SER A 19 7.53 -6.99 -49.58
C SER A 19 6.68 -6.21 -48.57
N SER A 20 5.51 -6.72 -48.22
CA SER A 20 4.87 -6.37 -46.98
C SER A 20 5.72 -6.97 -45.88
N ASP A 21 6.67 -6.18 -45.41
CA ASP A 21 7.43 -6.45 -44.18
C ASP A 21 6.46 -6.25 -43.01
N SER A 22 5.61 -7.26 -42.80
CA SER A 22 4.92 -7.42 -41.53
C SER A 22 5.98 -7.94 -40.57
N SER A 23 6.68 -7.03 -39.94
CA SER A 23 7.43 -7.32 -38.73
C SER A 23 6.41 -7.73 -37.66
N ASP A 24 5.95 -8.97 -37.73
CA ASP A 24 5.30 -9.69 -36.63
C ASP A 24 6.39 -9.99 -35.59
N GLU A 25 6.95 -8.93 -34.99
CA GLU A 25 7.69 -9.10 -33.77
C GLU A 25 6.68 -9.57 -32.72
N PRO A 26 6.91 -10.72 -32.08
CA PRO A 26 5.97 -11.24 -31.08
C PRO A 26 5.80 -10.17 -30.01
N GLN A 27 4.60 -9.61 -29.89
CA GLN A 27 4.26 -8.71 -28.80
C GLN A 27 4.57 -9.41 -27.48
N PRO A 28 5.28 -8.77 -26.55
CA PRO A 28 5.52 -9.35 -25.25
C PRO A 28 4.17 -9.74 -24.62
N LEU A 29 4.07 -10.98 -24.19
CA LEU A 29 2.88 -11.44 -23.49
C LEU A 29 2.75 -10.66 -22.17
N ASN A 30 1.56 -10.11 -21.93
CA ASN A 30 1.23 -9.49 -20.66
C ASN A 30 1.44 -10.48 -19.51
N GLN A 31 2.11 -10.07 -18.47
CA GLN A 31 2.39 -10.87 -17.28
C GLN A 31 1.60 -10.33 -16.10
N ALA A 32 1.31 -11.20 -15.12
CA ALA A 32 0.70 -10.75 -13.89
C ALA A 32 1.68 -9.83 -13.12
N PRO A 33 1.17 -8.78 -12.47
CA PRO A 33 1.99 -7.95 -11.61
C PRO A 33 2.62 -8.77 -10.48
N THR A 34 3.60 -8.22 -9.81
CA THR A 34 4.19 -8.79 -8.61
C THR A 34 4.13 -7.79 -7.46
N ILE A 35 3.94 -8.29 -6.25
CA ILE A 35 4.01 -7.52 -5.00
C ILE A 35 5.09 -8.13 -4.12
N SER A 36 5.99 -7.28 -3.57
CA SER A 36 6.95 -7.75 -2.57
C SER A 36 6.23 -8.24 -1.31
N ALA A 37 6.87 -9.12 -0.55
CA ALA A 37 6.42 -9.41 0.80
C ALA A 37 6.32 -8.11 1.61
N ILE A 38 5.25 -7.96 2.38
CA ILE A 38 5.03 -6.88 3.34
C ILE A 38 5.25 -7.48 4.72
N ALA A 39 6.09 -6.85 5.53
CA ALA A 39 6.38 -7.35 6.87
C ALA A 39 5.21 -7.10 7.81
N ASP A 40 4.99 -8.02 8.75
CA ASP A 40 4.07 -7.84 9.85
C ASP A 40 4.44 -6.57 10.63
N THR A 41 3.43 -5.83 11.06
CA THR A 41 3.62 -4.49 11.63
C THR A 41 2.74 -4.32 12.86
N ALA A 42 3.26 -3.66 13.88
CA ALA A 42 2.50 -3.24 15.06
C ALA A 42 2.29 -1.72 15.02
N THR A 43 1.15 -1.28 15.51
CA THR A 43 0.81 0.15 15.71
C THR A 43 0.08 0.32 17.04
N PRO A 44 0.34 1.38 17.79
CA PRO A 44 -0.43 1.62 19.01
C PRO A 44 -1.87 2.03 18.65
N ALA A 45 -2.82 1.60 19.46
CA ALA A 45 -4.19 2.11 19.42
C ALA A 45 -4.17 3.63 19.64
N ASN A 46 -5.07 4.36 18.98
CA ASN A 46 -5.17 5.83 19.07
C ASN A 46 -3.90 6.59 18.63
N GLY A 47 -2.90 5.87 18.14
CA GLY A 47 -1.64 6.46 17.66
C GLY A 47 -1.73 6.97 16.22
N PRO A 48 -0.68 7.67 15.76
CA PRO A 48 -0.61 8.14 14.39
C PRO A 48 -0.53 6.97 13.40
N SER A 49 -1.19 7.13 12.27
CA SER A 49 -1.10 6.17 11.16
C SER A 49 0.35 6.04 10.68
N GLN A 50 0.82 4.82 10.50
CA GLN A 50 2.15 4.53 9.97
C GLN A 50 2.08 4.23 8.47
N ALA A 51 3.10 4.68 7.74
CA ALA A 51 3.25 4.36 6.34
C ALA A 51 4.14 3.12 6.16
N ILE A 52 3.60 2.10 5.51
CA ILE A 52 4.26 0.83 5.21
C ILE A 52 4.61 0.85 3.72
N ASN A 53 5.88 0.80 3.37
CA ASN A 53 6.31 0.78 1.99
C ASN A 53 6.45 -0.64 1.46
N PHE A 54 6.02 -0.84 0.23
CA PHE A 54 6.14 -2.10 -0.50
C PHE A 54 6.44 -1.85 -1.98
N LEU A 55 6.92 -2.88 -2.67
CA LEU A 55 7.26 -2.79 -4.08
C LEU A 55 6.19 -3.50 -4.91
N VAL A 56 5.87 -2.90 -6.03
CA VAL A 56 5.12 -3.53 -7.11
C VAL A 56 5.96 -3.50 -8.39
N SER A 57 5.84 -4.52 -9.21
CA SER A 57 6.48 -4.57 -10.52
C SER A 57 5.50 -5.11 -11.54
N ASP A 58 5.49 -4.46 -12.71
CA ASP A 58 4.67 -4.79 -13.86
C ASP A 58 5.28 -4.09 -15.07
N GLU A 59 4.99 -4.55 -16.29
CA GLU A 59 5.40 -3.87 -17.52
C GLU A 59 4.69 -2.53 -17.71
N SER A 60 3.56 -2.29 -17.04
CA SER A 60 2.71 -1.10 -17.16
C SER A 60 2.27 -0.55 -15.80
N LEU A 61 3.23 -0.14 -14.96
CA LEU A 61 3.00 0.36 -13.60
C LEU A 61 1.92 1.46 -13.50
N GLY A 62 1.73 2.26 -14.55
CA GLY A 62 0.76 3.35 -14.58
C GLY A 62 -0.69 2.93 -14.69
N THR A 63 -0.96 1.69 -15.11
CA THR A 63 -2.30 1.13 -15.28
C THR A 63 -2.69 0.16 -14.18
N LEU A 64 -1.79 -0.12 -13.22
CA LEU A 64 -2.08 -0.98 -12.09
C LEU A 64 -3.16 -0.39 -11.19
N THR A 65 -4.15 -1.19 -10.89
CA THR A 65 -5.15 -0.92 -9.86
C THR A 65 -4.73 -1.61 -8.57
N LEU A 66 -4.60 -0.84 -7.50
CA LEU A 66 -4.24 -1.34 -6.18
C LEU A 66 -5.44 -1.23 -5.25
N SER A 67 -5.72 -2.31 -4.55
CA SER A 67 -6.74 -2.37 -3.51
C SER A 67 -6.22 -3.07 -2.26
N ALA A 68 -6.86 -2.83 -1.14
CA ALA A 68 -6.55 -3.53 0.10
C ALA A 68 -7.81 -3.83 0.88
N SER A 69 -7.80 -4.93 1.62
CA SER A 69 -8.88 -5.38 2.47
C SER A 69 -8.34 -5.89 3.81
N SER A 70 -9.20 -5.88 4.81
CA SER A 70 -8.94 -6.45 6.13
C SER A 70 -9.93 -7.61 6.37
N ASP A 71 -9.49 -8.64 7.06
CA ASP A 71 -10.35 -9.72 7.56
C ASP A 71 -11.16 -9.30 8.80
N ARG A 72 -10.80 -8.15 9.41
CA ARG A 72 -11.48 -7.55 10.57
C ARG A 72 -11.93 -6.11 10.30
N PRO A 73 -13.02 -5.93 9.53
CA PRO A 73 -13.48 -4.60 9.14
C PRO A 73 -13.98 -3.75 10.33
N GLU A 74 -14.29 -4.35 11.47
CA GLU A 74 -14.60 -3.65 12.71
C GLU A 74 -13.37 -2.97 13.33
N LEU A 75 -12.17 -3.57 13.18
CA LEU A 75 -10.90 -2.99 13.64
C LEU A 75 -10.25 -2.12 12.58
N VAL A 76 -10.29 -2.56 11.32
CA VAL A 76 -9.71 -1.87 10.17
C VAL A 76 -10.71 -1.86 9.02
N PRO A 77 -11.62 -0.88 8.95
CA PRO A 77 -12.55 -0.77 7.83
C PRO A 77 -11.82 -0.41 6.53
N ALA A 78 -12.41 -0.74 5.39
CA ALA A 78 -11.81 -0.47 4.08
C ALA A 78 -11.46 1.02 3.86
N SER A 79 -12.25 1.94 4.45
CA SER A 79 -11.98 3.38 4.41
C SER A 79 -10.74 3.81 5.20
N ALA A 80 -10.28 2.97 6.11
CA ALA A 80 -9.11 3.21 6.95
C ALA A 80 -7.78 2.82 6.28
N VAL A 81 -7.84 2.16 5.11
CA VAL A 81 -6.67 1.72 4.36
C VAL A 81 -6.50 2.61 3.13
N ARG A 82 -5.34 3.23 2.99
CA ARG A 82 -5.01 4.10 1.85
C ARG A 82 -3.71 3.65 1.21
N ILE A 83 -3.73 3.52 -0.12
CA ILE A 83 -2.53 3.24 -0.90
C ILE A 83 -2.19 4.48 -1.71
N ALA A 84 -0.93 4.88 -1.66
CA ALA A 84 -0.39 6.04 -2.38
C ALA A 84 0.85 5.67 -3.20
N GLY A 85 1.20 6.56 -4.15
CA GLY A 85 2.33 6.36 -5.06
C GLY A 85 1.90 5.88 -6.44
N THR A 86 2.70 6.16 -7.48
CA THR A 86 2.43 5.82 -8.88
C THR A 86 3.56 5.02 -9.54
N GLY A 87 4.75 4.95 -8.90
CA GLY A 87 5.89 4.17 -9.38
C GLY A 87 5.90 2.74 -8.85
N SER A 88 7.08 2.12 -8.86
CA SER A 88 7.29 0.78 -8.28
C SER A 88 7.21 0.76 -6.76
N ILE A 89 7.49 1.89 -6.09
CA ILE A 89 7.34 2.01 -4.64
C ILE A 89 5.94 2.53 -4.34
N ARG A 90 5.21 1.79 -3.51
CA ARG A 90 3.90 2.16 -2.98
C ARG A 90 3.97 2.32 -1.48
N SER A 91 3.11 3.17 -0.96
CA SER A 91 2.95 3.39 0.48
C SER A 91 1.53 3.04 0.89
N LEU A 92 1.41 2.14 1.85
CA LEU A 92 0.16 1.77 2.49
C LEU A 92 0.07 2.47 3.84
N THR A 93 -1.03 3.17 4.10
CA THR A 93 -1.31 3.77 5.41
C THR A 93 -2.57 3.12 5.97
N VAL A 94 -2.50 2.68 7.22
CA VAL A 94 -3.62 2.06 7.93
C VAL A 94 -3.92 2.89 9.18
N THR A 95 -5.20 3.19 9.39
CA THR A 95 -5.69 3.93 10.57
C THR A 95 -6.75 3.07 11.27
N PRO A 96 -6.40 2.29 12.30
CA PRO A 96 -7.38 1.48 13.02
C PRO A 96 -8.50 2.33 13.64
N VAL A 97 -9.60 1.67 13.94
CA VAL A 97 -10.72 2.32 14.67
C VAL A 97 -10.26 2.70 16.07
N ILE A 98 -10.65 3.89 16.50
CA ILE A 98 -10.33 4.44 17.82
C ILE A 98 -10.81 3.49 18.91
N ASP A 99 -10.03 3.37 19.98
CA ASP A 99 -10.30 2.57 21.18
C ASP A 99 -10.44 1.06 20.93
N MET A 100 -9.91 0.58 19.82
CA MET A 100 -9.87 -0.84 19.51
C MET A 100 -8.44 -1.37 19.46
N THR A 101 -8.27 -2.58 19.96
CA THR A 101 -7.02 -3.35 19.94
C THR A 101 -7.24 -4.73 19.34
N GLY A 102 -6.18 -5.40 18.98
CA GLY A 102 -6.20 -6.75 18.43
C GLY A 102 -5.39 -6.86 17.15
N ASP A 103 -5.57 -7.94 16.43
CA ASP A 103 -4.87 -8.26 15.19
C ASP A 103 -5.83 -8.28 14.00
N ALA A 104 -5.33 -7.91 12.84
CA ALA A 104 -6.04 -7.99 11.57
C ALA A 104 -5.09 -8.41 10.45
N MET A 105 -5.53 -9.31 9.57
CA MET A 105 -4.82 -9.65 8.34
C MET A 105 -5.21 -8.67 7.25
N ILE A 106 -4.23 -7.90 6.78
CA ILE A 106 -4.39 -6.97 5.66
C ILE A 106 -3.89 -7.63 4.39
N THR A 107 -4.74 -7.69 3.38
CA THR A 107 -4.40 -8.22 2.05
C THR A 107 -4.38 -7.09 1.04
N VAL A 108 -3.25 -6.91 0.36
CA VAL A 108 -3.06 -5.96 -0.74
C VAL A 108 -3.11 -6.74 -2.05
N ILE A 109 -3.86 -6.22 -3.02
CA ILE A 109 -4.02 -6.81 -4.37
C ILE A 109 -3.58 -5.77 -5.38
N ALA A 110 -2.75 -6.17 -6.33
CA ALA A 110 -2.45 -5.42 -7.55
C ALA A 110 -3.07 -6.16 -8.73
N GLU A 111 -3.79 -5.43 -9.58
CA GLU A 111 -4.44 -5.94 -10.78
C GLU A 111 -4.04 -5.07 -11.97
N ASP A 112 -3.66 -5.70 -13.07
CA ASP A 112 -3.35 -5.02 -14.32
C ASP A 112 -4.61 -4.75 -15.17
N SER A 113 -4.43 -4.06 -16.28
CA SER A 113 -5.53 -3.73 -17.20
C SER A 113 -6.13 -4.93 -17.93
N ALA A 114 -5.47 -6.09 -17.92
CA ALA A 114 -5.95 -7.35 -18.49
C ALA A 114 -6.65 -8.24 -17.44
N GLY A 115 -6.68 -7.82 -16.17
CA GLY A 115 -7.30 -8.56 -15.08
C GLY A 115 -6.40 -9.63 -14.44
N LEU A 116 -5.09 -9.63 -14.77
CA LEU A 116 -4.14 -10.48 -14.07
C LEU A 116 -3.79 -9.82 -12.73
N ALA A 117 -3.72 -10.61 -11.67
CA ALA A 117 -3.55 -10.07 -10.33
C ALA A 117 -2.53 -10.84 -9.49
N ALA A 118 -1.92 -10.12 -8.55
CA ALA A 118 -1.10 -10.69 -7.48
C ALA A 118 -1.54 -10.11 -6.14
N SER A 119 -1.27 -10.82 -5.05
CA SER A 119 -1.59 -10.37 -3.71
C SER A 119 -0.44 -10.61 -2.73
N SER A 120 -0.39 -9.79 -1.69
CA SER A 120 0.49 -9.95 -0.54
C SER A 120 -0.29 -9.62 0.72
N SER A 121 -0.13 -10.42 1.78
CA SER A 121 -0.81 -10.23 3.05
C SER A 121 0.20 -10.09 4.17
N PHE A 122 -0.16 -9.32 5.20
CA PHE A 122 0.64 -9.13 6.41
C PHE A 122 -0.28 -8.99 7.62
N LEU A 123 0.24 -9.32 8.79
CA LEU A 123 -0.44 -9.13 10.06
C LEU A 123 -0.23 -7.71 10.56
N LEU A 124 -1.32 -7.00 10.83
CA LEU A 124 -1.31 -5.75 11.58
C LEU A 124 -1.72 -6.04 13.02
N LEU A 125 -0.84 -5.75 13.96
CA LEU A 125 -1.13 -5.80 15.38
C LEU A 125 -1.44 -4.39 15.88
N VAL A 126 -2.60 -4.20 16.50
CA VAL A 126 -2.97 -2.93 17.15
C VAL A 126 -2.83 -3.13 18.65
N ASP A 127 -1.71 -2.64 19.19
CA ASP A 127 -1.36 -2.74 20.59
C ASP A 127 -2.11 -1.69 21.42
N PRO A 128 -2.40 -1.96 22.70
CA PRO A 128 -2.89 -0.93 23.61
C PRO A 128 -1.92 0.26 23.69
N GLU A 129 -2.46 1.47 23.77
CA GLU A 129 -1.64 2.64 24.05
C GLU A 129 -1.06 2.52 25.46
N GLN A 130 0.26 2.63 25.59
CA GLN A 130 0.93 2.60 26.90
C GLN A 130 0.93 3.98 27.51
N LYS A 131 0.32 4.13 28.70
CA LYS A 131 0.31 5.37 29.48
C LYS A 131 0.87 5.16 30.87
N SER A 132 1.60 6.14 31.36
CA SER A 132 2.00 6.23 32.76
C SER A 132 0.77 6.52 33.63
N MET A 133 0.57 5.76 34.67
CA MET A 133 -0.54 5.99 35.62
C MET A 133 -0.35 7.31 36.34
N SER A 134 0.87 7.65 36.74
CA SER A 134 1.19 8.91 37.39
C SER A 134 0.89 10.11 36.50
N GLN A 135 1.27 10.03 35.21
CA GLN A 135 0.97 11.11 34.26
C GLN A 135 -0.54 11.24 34.00
N PHE A 136 -1.24 10.14 33.83
CA PHE A 136 -2.69 10.15 33.61
C PHE A 136 -3.44 10.77 34.78
N ALA A 137 -3.06 10.42 36.01
CA ALA A 137 -3.66 10.99 37.21
C ALA A 137 -3.41 12.50 37.31
N ARG A 138 -2.18 12.95 37.02
CA ARG A 138 -1.86 14.40 37.00
C ARG A 138 -2.71 15.14 35.97
N ASP A 139 -2.77 14.64 34.75
CA ASP A 139 -3.54 15.26 33.67
C ASP A 139 -5.04 15.34 34.03
N THR A 140 -5.57 14.33 34.70
CA THR A 140 -6.97 14.31 35.16
C THR A 140 -7.22 15.29 36.29
N PHE A 141 -6.29 15.42 37.24
CA PHE A 141 -6.45 16.35 38.37
C PHE A 141 -6.37 17.82 37.96
N ILE A 142 -5.60 18.15 36.93
CA ILE A 142 -5.47 19.53 36.42
C ILE A 142 -6.48 19.87 35.32
N ALA A 143 -7.22 18.87 34.82
CA ALA A 143 -8.27 19.09 33.84
C ALA A 143 -9.41 19.93 34.44
N SER A 144 -9.99 20.83 33.66
CA SER A 144 -11.15 21.60 34.05
C SER A 144 -12.44 20.81 33.94
N GLU A 145 -13.52 21.26 34.60
CA GLU A 145 -14.84 20.61 34.47
C GLU A 145 -15.40 20.64 33.05
N ASP A 146 -14.90 21.53 32.19
CA ASP A 146 -15.30 21.66 30.78
C ASP A 146 -14.48 20.84 29.83
N ASP A 147 -13.43 20.15 30.28
CA ASP A 147 -12.59 19.30 29.44
C ASP A 147 -13.29 17.97 29.12
N GLU A 148 -13.10 17.48 27.91
CA GLU A 148 -13.62 16.16 27.53
C GLU A 148 -12.97 15.06 28.41
N PRO A 149 -13.76 14.06 28.86
CA PRO A 149 -13.20 12.93 29.60
C PRO A 149 -12.10 12.24 28.81
N ALA A 150 -11.02 11.89 29.49
CA ALA A 150 -9.93 11.14 28.85
C ALA A 150 -10.42 9.76 28.41
N LEU A 151 -10.14 9.41 27.16
CA LEU A 151 -10.41 8.07 26.64
C LEU A 151 -9.41 7.09 27.25
N ILE A 152 -9.92 6.09 27.96
CA ILE A 152 -9.11 5.05 28.62
C ILE A 152 -9.27 3.67 27.97
N ASN A 153 -10.14 3.55 26.95
CA ASN A 153 -10.28 2.31 26.18
C ASN A 153 -9.01 2.08 25.35
N ALA A 154 -8.61 0.83 25.22
CA ALA A 154 -7.38 0.45 24.52
C ALA A 154 -6.10 1.11 25.08
N VAL A 155 -6.09 1.48 26.37
CA VAL A 155 -4.92 2.00 27.08
C VAL A 155 -4.50 0.97 28.13
N GLU A 156 -3.21 0.73 28.22
CA GLU A 156 -2.55 -0.06 29.25
C GLU A 156 -1.76 0.89 30.16
N PHE A 157 -2.01 0.85 31.46
CA PHE A 157 -1.33 1.68 32.42
C PHE A 157 -0.15 0.97 33.03
N ASN A 158 1.02 1.58 32.93
CA ASN A 158 2.17 1.19 33.73
C ASN A 158 1.93 1.60 35.18
N GLN A 159 2.14 0.66 36.11
CA GLN A 159 2.03 0.95 37.53
C GLN A 159 3.35 1.57 38.04
N ASP A 160 3.60 2.80 37.62
CA ASP A 160 4.77 3.58 37.96
C ASP A 160 4.50 4.65 39.05
N ALA A 161 3.24 4.78 39.49
CA ALA A 161 2.84 5.75 40.50
C ALA A 161 3.16 5.20 41.89
N ASP A 162 3.82 6.02 42.72
CA ASP A 162 4.02 5.80 44.14
C ASP A 162 3.37 6.91 44.98
N GLU A 163 3.47 6.83 46.28
CA GLU A 163 2.85 7.82 47.19
C GLU A 163 3.41 9.21 47.02
N ASP A 164 4.65 9.34 46.56
CA ASP A 164 5.32 10.63 46.39
C ASP A 164 4.93 11.36 45.11
N ASP A 165 4.46 10.57 44.09
CA ASP A 165 4.09 11.13 42.79
C ASP A 165 2.93 12.12 42.83
N PHE A 166 2.08 12.05 43.84
CA PHE A 166 0.89 12.89 44.00
C PHE A 166 0.98 13.89 45.16
N ALA A 167 2.10 13.92 45.87
CA ALA A 167 2.26 14.76 47.05
C ALA A 167 2.06 16.26 46.73
N ASP A 168 2.46 16.71 45.57
CA ASP A 168 2.29 18.09 45.07
C ASP A 168 0.83 18.42 44.74
N LEU A 169 0.03 17.45 44.30
CA LEU A 169 -1.40 17.65 44.01
C LEU A 169 -2.25 17.71 45.30
N LEU A 170 -1.81 17.05 46.34
CA LEU A 170 -2.53 17.00 47.62
C LEU A 170 -2.21 18.25 48.52
N ALA A 171 -1.22 19.04 48.14
CA ALA A 171 -0.76 20.19 48.87
C ALA A 171 -1.47 21.53 48.49
N GLN A 172 -2.47 21.51 47.61
CA GLN A 172 -3.19 22.69 47.11
C GLN A 172 -4.43 23.01 47.94
#